data_2bc3dfa5716249949f434b8f379743ce
#
_entry.id   2bc3dfa5716249949f434b8f379743ce
#
_cell.length_a   1.000
_cell.length_b   1.000
_cell.length_c   1.000
_cell.angle_alpha   90.00
_cell.angle_beta   90.00
_cell.angle_gamma   90.00
#
_symmetry.space_group_name_H-M   'P 1'
#
loop_
_entity.id
_entity.type
_entity.pdbx_description
1 polymer ?
#
loop_
_entity_poly.entity_id
_entity_poly.type
_entity_poly.pdbx_seq_one_letter_code
_entity_poly.pdbx_strand_id
1 'polypeptide(L)'
;MATHPPFVPRAGQAPQAGLPRQRNRRSEFAIWWREIDRVLLGLVLLLMALGTLAVAAGSPASAQRLSTARVKLDDLHFFYLHLRWQFVGLLAMFGAAVLPRDMARRVGILLGAAMLVGLFLVPIFGSTVNGAKRWLNLGFSLQPSEFLKPAFAICLAWILSWRARDPKLPVLALSTAVMLLVICLLMLQPDLGSAILFAGVWFVLALLAGISVQ
;
A
#
# COMPACT_ATOMS: atom_id res chain seq x y z
N MET A 1 -25.53 -65.67 -34.72
CA MET A 1 -25.76 -65.24 -33.32
C MET A 1 -24.44 -65.31 -32.58
N ALA A 2 -23.77 -64.15 -32.41
CA ALA A 2 -22.51 -64.08 -31.70
C ALA A 2 -22.78 -63.55 -30.30
N THR A 3 -22.58 -64.41 -29.29
CA THR A 3 -22.80 -64.08 -27.89
C THR A 3 -21.52 -63.37 -27.35
N HIS A 4 -21.62 -62.09 -27.04
CA HIS A 4 -20.59 -61.36 -26.31
C HIS A 4 -20.46 -61.90 -24.88
N PRO A 5 -19.23 -62.12 -24.38
CA PRO A 5 -19.05 -62.49 -22.97
C PRO A 5 -19.34 -61.31 -22.06
N PRO A 6 -19.87 -61.59 -20.82
CA PRO A 6 -20.20 -60.52 -19.87
C PRO A 6 -18.95 -59.82 -19.37
N PHE A 7 -19.05 -58.51 -19.24
CA PHE A 7 -18.03 -57.61 -18.69
C PHE A 7 -17.81 -57.95 -17.20
N VAL A 8 -16.62 -58.42 -16.83
CA VAL A 8 -16.21 -58.66 -15.44
C VAL A 8 -15.48 -57.42 -14.95
N PRO A 9 -16.01 -56.71 -13.95
CA PRO A 9 -15.26 -55.59 -13.34
C PRO A 9 -14.02 -56.12 -12.64
N ARG A 10 -12.84 -55.59 -12.98
CA ARG A 10 -11.61 -55.83 -12.24
C ARG A 10 -11.76 -55.31 -10.82
N ALA A 11 -11.92 -56.15 -9.83
CA ALA A 11 -11.78 -55.86 -8.44
C ALA A 11 -10.31 -55.46 -8.15
N GLY A 12 -10.09 -54.27 -7.57
CA GLY A 12 -8.80 -53.97 -6.96
C GLY A 12 -8.09 -52.71 -7.44
N GLN A 13 -8.81 -51.60 -7.65
CA GLN A 13 -8.19 -50.27 -7.54
C GLN A 13 -9.03 -49.44 -6.55
N ALA A 14 -8.70 -49.57 -5.27
CA ALA A 14 -9.14 -48.61 -4.27
C ALA A 14 -8.62 -47.23 -4.68
N PRO A 15 -9.44 -46.15 -4.60
CA PRO A 15 -8.94 -44.81 -4.84
C PRO A 15 -7.80 -44.57 -3.85
N GLN A 16 -6.58 -44.42 -4.37
CA GLN A 16 -5.48 -43.92 -3.55
C GLN A 16 -5.91 -42.53 -3.05
N ALA A 17 -6.34 -42.51 -1.77
CA ALA A 17 -6.52 -41.25 -1.06
C ALA A 17 -5.20 -40.47 -1.20
N GLY A 18 -5.19 -39.49 -2.06
CA GLY A 18 -4.02 -38.66 -2.33
C GLY A 18 -3.56 -38.04 -1.02
N LEU A 19 -2.42 -38.52 -0.53
CA LEU A 19 -1.72 -37.87 0.57
C LEU A 19 -1.72 -36.36 0.31
N PRO A 20 -2.06 -35.52 1.29
CA PRO A 20 -2.02 -34.09 1.09
C PRO A 20 -0.61 -33.70 0.62
N ARG A 21 -0.49 -33.21 -0.61
CA ARG A 21 0.76 -32.72 -1.14
C ARG A 21 1.33 -31.76 -0.12
N GLN A 22 2.39 -32.14 0.57
CA GLN A 22 3.15 -31.24 1.44
C GLN A 22 3.56 -30.06 0.56
N ARG A 23 2.88 -28.95 0.76
CA ARG A 23 3.11 -27.70 0.06
C ARG A 23 4.52 -27.26 0.43
N ASN A 24 5.46 -27.50 -0.47
CA ASN A 24 6.89 -27.30 -0.21
C ASN A 24 7.14 -25.79 -0.11
N ARG A 25 7.30 -25.27 1.11
CA ARG A 25 7.55 -23.84 1.38
C ARG A 25 8.70 -23.26 0.54
N ARG A 26 9.69 -24.11 0.19
CA ARG A 26 10.80 -23.70 -0.70
C ARG A 26 10.33 -23.41 -2.11
N SER A 27 9.31 -24.10 -2.62
CA SER A 27 8.76 -23.82 -3.96
C SER A 27 7.93 -22.54 -3.99
N GLU A 28 7.22 -22.19 -2.92
CA GLU A 28 6.43 -20.97 -2.82
C GLU A 28 7.31 -19.73 -2.76
N PHE A 29 8.38 -19.75 -1.97
CA PHE A 29 9.37 -18.65 -1.95
C PHE A 29 10.06 -18.47 -3.29
N ALA A 30 10.42 -19.56 -3.97
CA ALA A 30 11.05 -19.48 -5.29
C ALA A 30 10.10 -18.93 -6.38
N ILE A 31 8.81 -19.25 -6.30
CA ILE A 31 7.78 -18.71 -7.19
C ILE A 31 7.62 -17.21 -6.92
N TRP A 32 7.43 -16.83 -5.66
CA TRP A 32 7.31 -15.42 -5.24
C TRP A 32 8.53 -14.59 -5.68
N TRP A 33 9.76 -15.10 -5.47
CA TRP A 33 10.99 -14.42 -5.90
C TRP A 33 11.09 -14.22 -7.42
N ARG A 34 10.50 -15.10 -8.20
CA ARG A 34 10.42 -14.98 -9.65
C ARG A 34 9.38 -13.96 -10.11
N GLU A 35 8.33 -13.76 -9.31
CA GLU A 35 7.26 -12.81 -9.63
C GLU A 35 7.63 -11.35 -9.29
N ILE A 36 8.68 -11.14 -8.49
CA ILE A 36 9.16 -9.79 -8.17
C ILE A 36 9.78 -9.16 -9.43
N ASP A 37 9.31 -7.97 -9.77
CA ASP A 37 9.96 -7.12 -10.78
C ASP A 37 11.32 -6.64 -10.24
N ARG A 38 12.39 -7.22 -10.79
CA ARG A 38 13.76 -6.93 -10.36
C ARG A 38 14.21 -5.52 -10.73
N VAL A 39 13.67 -4.96 -11.83
CA VAL A 39 13.99 -3.59 -12.24
C VAL A 39 13.39 -2.61 -11.25
N LEU A 40 12.10 -2.79 -10.93
CA LEU A 40 11.42 -1.97 -9.94
C LEU A 40 12.10 -2.07 -8.56
N LEU A 41 12.42 -3.28 -8.11
CA LEU A 41 13.14 -3.49 -6.85
C LEU A 41 14.51 -2.79 -6.86
N GLY A 42 15.27 -2.92 -7.96
CA GLY A 42 16.56 -2.25 -8.13
C GLY A 42 16.44 -0.73 -8.06
N LEU A 43 15.43 -0.14 -8.70
CA LEU A 43 15.15 1.30 -8.65
C LEU A 43 14.79 1.77 -7.25
N VAL A 44 13.96 1.00 -6.53
CA VAL A 44 13.61 1.32 -5.12
C VAL A 44 14.84 1.30 -4.25
N LEU A 45 15.68 0.25 -4.35
CA LEU A 45 16.91 0.16 -3.56
C LEU A 45 17.91 1.27 -3.91
N LEU A 46 18.00 1.64 -5.18
CA LEU A 46 18.83 2.77 -5.62
C LEU A 46 18.35 4.09 -5.01
N LEU A 47 17.04 4.37 -5.06
CA LEU A 47 16.46 5.56 -4.42
C LEU A 47 16.68 5.58 -2.91
N MET A 48 16.56 4.43 -2.26
CA MET A 48 16.84 4.29 -0.82
C MET A 48 18.30 4.59 -0.52
N ALA A 49 19.23 4.07 -1.32
CA ALA A 49 20.66 4.34 -1.16
C ALA A 49 20.99 5.82 -1.35
N LEU A 50 20.47 6.45 -2.40
CA LEU A 50 20.64 7.90 -2.65
C LEU A 50 20.05 8.73 -1.52
N GLY A 51 18.85 8.37 -1.03
CA GLY A 51 18.22 9.02 0.13
C GLY A 51 19.06 8.89 1.38
N THR A 52 19.64 7.72 1.64
CA THR A 52 20.53 7.48 2.78
C THR A 52 21.78 8.35 2.70
N LEU A 53 22.41 8.47 1.52
CA LEU A 53 23.55 9.34 1.32
C LEU A 53 23.20 10.82 1.54
N ALA A 54 22.08 11.26 1.01
CA ALA A 54 21.60 12.63 1.19
C ALA A 54 21.35 12.96 2.68
N VAL A 55 20.70 12.05 3.41
CA VAL A 55 20.44 12.22 4.85
C VAL A 55 21.76 12.15 5.65
N ALA A 56 22.70 11.28 5.28
CA ALA A 56 24.01 11.22 5.92
C ALA A 56 24.76 12.55 5.80
N ALA A 57 24.74 13.14 4.60
CA ALA A 57 25.36 14.43 4.33
C ALA A 57 24.68 15.61 5.08
N GLY A 58 23.34 15.59 5.20
CA GLY A 58 22.58 16.64 5.86
C GLY A 58 22.41 16.50 7.37
N SER A 59 22.71 15.31 7.93
CA SER A 59 22.47 14.98 9.34
C SER A 59 23.23 15.90 10.31
N PRO A 60 24.54 16.19 10.13
CA PRO A 60 25.28 17.04 11.05
C PRO A 60 24.71 18.46 11.14
N ALA A 61 24.43 19.06 10.00
CA ALA A 61 23.86 20.41 9.96
C ALA A 61 22.47 20.47 10.63
N SER A 62 21.63 19.46 10.42
CA SER A 62 20.32 19.34 11.05
C SER A 62 20.42 19.09 12.57
N ALA A 63 21.36 18.26 13.00
CA ALA A 63 21.61 17.97 14.40
C ALA A 63 22.06 19.22 15.14
N GLN A 64 22.99 20.00 14.57
CA GLN A 64 23.45 21.27 15.15
C GLN A 64 22.32 22.30 15.26
N ARG A 65 21.48 22.44 14.23
CA ARG A 65 20.35 23.41 14.21
C ARG A 65 19.26 23.07 15.25
N LEU A 66 19.04 21.78 15.54
CA LEU A 66 17.99 21.32 16.45
C LEU A 66 18.53 21.01 17.86
N SER A 67 19.85 21.04 18.06
CA SER A 67 20.45 20.95 19.38
C SER A 67 20.14 22.20 20.20
N THR A 68 19.79 21.97 21.47
CA THR A 68 19.55 23.01 22.46
C THR A 68 20.60 22.94 23.57
N ALA A 69 20.70 23.98 24.42
CA ALA A 69 21.60 23.97 25.55
C ALA A 69 21.41 22.78 26.51
N ARG A 70 20.22 22.19 26.53
CA ARG A 70 19.86 21.05 27.39
C ARG A 70 19.97 19.70 26.70
N VAL A 71 19.83 19.63 25.35
CA VAL A 71 19.87 18.39 24.59
C VAL A 71 20.77 18.60 23.38
N LYS A 72 21.95 17.99 23.42
CA LYS A 72 22.84 17.91 22.25
C LYS A 72 22.49 16.64 21.48
N LEU A 73 22.19 16.80 20.20
CA LEU A 73 21.99 15.70 19.27
C LEU A 73 23.33 15.28 18.68
N ASP A 74 23.53 13.97 18.53
CA ASP A 74 24.69 13.43 17.82
C ASP A 74 24.62 13.82 16.32
N ASP A 75 25.77 14.05 15.69
CA ASP A 75 25.87 14.48 14.29
C ASP A 75 25.18 13.49 13.32
N LEU A 76 25.16 12.21 13.65
CA LEU A 76 24.51 11.17 12.86
C LEU A 76 23.11 10.79 13.37
N HIS A 77 22.50 11.57 14.27
CA HIS A 77 21.20 11.26 14.86
C HIS A 77 20.12 11.02 13.79
N PHE A 78 20.00 11.91 12.80
CA PHE A 78 19.00 11.79 11.74
C PHE A 78 19.31 10.68 10.75
N PHE A 79 20.59 10.36 10.53
CA PHE A 79 21.01 9.22 9.73
C PHE A 79 20.53 7.89 10.34
N TYR A 80 20.75 7.66 11.65
CA TYR A 80 20.28 6.44 12.32
C TYR A 80 18.77 6.37 12.38
N LEU A 81 18.10 7.50 12.58
CA LEU A 81 16.63 7.55 12.53
C LEU A 81 16.10 7.18 11.15
N HIS A 82 16.72 7.68 10.09
CA HIS A 82 16.38 7.36 8.71
C HIS A 82 16.58 5.87 8.41
N LEU A 83 17.70 5.28 8.81
CA LEU A 83 17.96 3.85 8.63
C LEU A 83 16.92 2.98 9.34
N ARG A 84 16.50 3.34 10.55
CA ARG A 84 15.43 2.61 11.26
C ARG A 84 14.13 2.62 10.44
N TRP A 85 13.71 3.77 9.96
CA TRP A 85 12.48 3.88 9.18
C TRP A 85 12.59 3.22 7.81
N GLN A 86 13.76 3.25 7.18
CA GLN A 86 14.00 2.48 5.96
C GLN A 86 13.88 0.98 6.19
N PHE A 87 14.42 0.48 7.28
CA PHE A 87 14.29 -0.94 7.62
C PHE A 87 12.84 -1.34 7.86
N VAL A 88 12.08 -0.55 8.61
CA VAL A 88 10.64 -0.76 8.81
C VAL A 88 9.89 -0.71 7.47
N GLY A 89 10.23 0.24 6.60
CA GLY A 89 9.66 0.36 5.26
C GLY A 89 9.93 -0.87 4.38
N LEU A 90 11.15 -1.40 4.41
CA LEU A 90 11.50 -2.64 3.70
C LEU A 90 10.71 -3.84 4.23
N LEU A 91 10.60 -3.99 5.54
CA LEU A 91 9.79 -5.06 6.14
C LEU A 91 8.31 -4.94 5.73
N ALA A 92 7.77 -3.73 5.73
CA ALA A 92 6.40 -3.48 5.29
C ALA A 92 6.22 -3.78 3.80
N MET A 93 7.16 -3.40 2.95
CA MET A 93 7.14 -3.66 1.51
C MET A 93 7.16 -5.16 1.21
N PHE A 94 8.10 -5.91 1.81
CA PHE A 94 8.16 -7.35 1.62
C PHE A 94 6.97 -8.08 2.25
N GLY A 95 6.50 -7.62 3.42
CA GLY A 95 5.29 -8.14 4.06
C GLY A 95 4.05 -7.95 3.17
N ALA A 96 3.89 -6.77 2.57
CA ALA A 96 2.80 -6.50 1.63
C ALA A 96 2.90 -7.35 0.35
N ALA A 97 4.12 -7.59 -0.16
CA ALA A 97 4.35 -8.40 -1.36
C ALA A 97 3.98 -9.88 -1.19
N VAL A 98 3.97 -10.39 0.04
CA VAL A 98 3.59 -11.79 0.34
C VAL A 98 2.08 -11.96 0.58
N LEU A 99 1.35 -10.85 0.76
CA LEU A 99 -0.09 -10.91 1.06
C LEU A 99 -0.90 -11.46 -0.11
N PRO A 100 -1.81 -12.44 0.13
CA PRO A 100 -2.80 -12.85 -0.86
C PRO A 100 -3.67 -11.64 -1.27
N ARG A 101 -4.09 -11.60 -2.53
CA ARG A 101 -4.87 -10.48 -3.10
C ARG A 101 -6.06 -10.07 -2.24
N ASP A 102 -6.81 -11.05 -1.69
CA ASP A 102 -7.96 -10.77 -0.83
C ASP A 102 -7.57 -10.14 0.51
N MET A 103 -6.46 -10.57 1.10
CA MET A 103 -5.94 -9.95 2.32
C MET A 103 -5.38 -8.57 2.05
N ALA A 104 -4.62 -8.39 0.98
CA ALA A 104 -4.10 -7.08 0.56
C ALA A 104 -5.24 -6.07 0.37
N ARG A 105 -6.34 -6.49 -0.27
CA ARG A 105 -7.54 -5.66 -0.42
C ARG A 105 -8.16 -5.29 0.93
N ARG A 106 -8.37 -6.27 1.82
CA ARG A 106 -8.96 -6.01 3.16
C ARG A 106 -8.09 -5.07 3.99
N VAL A 107 -6.79 -5.33 4.02
CA VAL A 107 -5.81 -4.46 4.71
C VAL A 107 -5.82 -3.07 4.10
N GLY A 108 -5.83 -2.95 2.78
CA GLY A 108 -5.90 -1.65 2.08
C GLY A 108 -7.17 -0.87 2.42
N ILE A 109 -8.34 -1.52 2.46
CA ILE A 109 -9.61 -0.87 2.82
C ILE A 109 -9.59 -0.43 4.30
N LEU A 110 -9.14 -1.28 5.21
CA LEU A 110 -9.05 -0.94 6.64
C LEU A 110 -8.05 0.20 6.88
N LEU A 111 -6.89 0.15 6.22
CA LEU A 111 -5.91 1.22 6.27
C LEU A 111 -6.50 2.52 5.70
N GLY A 112 -7.21 2.44 4.57
CA GLY A 112 -7.88 3.59 3.96
C GLY A 112 -8.89 4.24 4.90
N ALA A 113 -9.75 3.44 5.55
CA ALA A 113 -10.71 3.93 6.52
C ALA A 113 -10.02 4.57 7.74
N ALA A 114 -8.99 3.93 8.30
CA ALA A 114 -8.24 4.46 9.44
C ALA A 114 -7.53 5.77 9.08
N MET A 115 -6.89 5.84 7.90
CA MET A 115 -6.19 7.05 7.46
C MET A 115 -7.15 8.18 7.07
N LEU A 116 -8.33 7.86 6.56
CA LEU A 116 -9.38 8.86 6.32
C LEU A 116 -9.85 9.48 7.62
N VAL A 117 -10.07 8.66 8.67
CA VAL A 117 -10.36 9.18 10.03
C VAL A 117 -9.19 10.03 10.52
N GLY A 118 -7.95 9.56 10.34
CA GLY A 118 -6.76 10.34 10.66
C GLY A 118 -6.75 11.70 9.94
N LEU A 119 -7.09 11.73 8.65
CA LEU A 119 -7.15 12.95 7.85
C LEU A 119 -8.20 13.95 8.40
N PHE A 120 -9.33 13.46 8.89
CA PHE A 120 -10.34 14.28 9.61
C PHE A 120 -9.82 14.84 10.94
N LEU A 121 -8.98 14.10 11.64
CA LEU A 121 -8.44 14.52 12.94
C LEU A 121 -7.31 15.52 12.82
N VAL A 122 -6.60 15.56 11.69
CA VAL A 122 -5.44 16.47 11.49
C VAL A 122 -5.78 17.94 11.70
N PRO A 123 -6.87 18.54 11.15
CA PRO A 123 -7.19 19.94 11.39
C PRO A 123 -7.40 20.29 12.86
N ILE A 124 -7.86 19.31 13.67
CA ILE A 124 -8.21 19.48 15.08
C ILE A 124 -6.97 19.24 15.95
N PHE A 125 -6.36 18.08 15.83
CA PHE A 125 -5.28 17.58 16.70
C PHE A 125 -3.89 17.62 16.07
N GLY A 126 -3.79 18.06 14.80
CA GLY A 126 -2.52 18.04 14.07
C GLY A 126 -1.50 19.03 14.63
N SER A 127 -0.23 18.66 14.55
CA SER A 127 0.90 19.54 14.81
C SER A 127 1.23 20.38 13.57
N THR A 128 1.59 21.65 13.82
CA THR A 128 2.01 22.56 12.76
C THR A 128 3.52 22.41 12.52
N VAL A 129 3.87 22.03 11.30
CA VAL A 129 5.27 21.95 10.84
C VAL A 129 5.39 22.82 9.59
N ASN A 130 6.34 23.74 9.58
CA ASN A 130 6.55 24.69 8.46
C ASN A 130 5.27 25.44 8.02
N GLY A 131 4.45 25.84 8.99
CA GLY A 131 3.23 26.62 8.72
C GLY A 131 2.00 25.81 8.29
N ALA A 132 2.09 24.49 8.16
CA ALA A 132 0.96 23.64 7.79
C ALA A 132 0.71 22.54 8.85
N LYS A 133 -0.58 22.34 9.18
CA LYS A 133 -1.04 21.24 10.03
C LYS A 133 -1.25 20.00 9.16
N ARG A 134 -0.34 19.02 9.22
CA ARG A 134 -0.41 17.81 8.38
C ARG A 134 -0.07 16.53 9.14
N TRP A 135 0.42 16.63 10.38
CA TRP A 135 1.00 15.54 11.15
C TRP A 135 0.21 15.28 12.42
N LEU A 136 0.00 14.01 12.74
CA LEU A 136 -0.50 13.54 14.04
C LEU A 136 0.67 12.99 14.86
N ASN A 137 0.79 13.42 16.11
CA ASN A 137 1.79 12.92 17.05
C ASN A 137 1.17 11.82 17.93
N LEU A 138 1.47 10.57 17.60
CA LEU A 138 1.01 9.37 18.31
C LEU A 138 2.20 8.65 19.00
N GLY A 139 3.17 9.42 19.55
CA GLY A 139 4.45 8.90 19.98
C GLY A 139 5.48 8.85 18.84
N PHE A 140 5.04 8.90 17.62
CA PHE A 140 5.78 9.14 16.38
C PHE A 140 4.95 10.08 15.48
N SER A 141 5.61 10.78 14.58
CA SER A 141 4.93 11.68 13.66
C SER A 141 4.34 10.88 12.49
N LEU A 142 3.00 10.85 12.41
CA LEU A 142 2.26 10.20 11.34
C LEU A 142 1.61 11.25 10.44
N GLN A 143 1.83 11.16 9.13
CA GLN A 143 1.09 11.94 8.14
C GLN A 143 0.05 11.03 7.47
N PRO A 144 -1.25 11.17 7.79
CA PRO A 144 -2.28 10.25 7.29
C PRO A 144 -2.38 10.24 5.76
N SER A 145 -2.17 11.38 5.09
CA SER A 145 -2.23 11.47 3.62
C SER A 145 -1.21 10.56 2.93
N GLU A 146 -0.03 10.32 3.50
CA GLU A 146 0.99 9.46 2.89
C GLU A 146 0.55 7.99 2.87
N PHE A 147 0.00 7.51 3.98
CA PHE A 147 -0.50 6.13 4.08
C PHE A 147 -1.84 5.95 3.36
N LEU A 148 -2.60 7.04 3.19
CA LEU A 148 -3.84 7.01 2.41
C LEU A 148 -3.59 6.80 0.91
N LYS A 149 -2.48 7.25 0.34
CA LYS A 149 -2.19 7.13 -1.10
C LYS A 149 -2.32 5.70 -1.64
N PRO A 150 -1.60 4.69 -1.14
CA PRO A 150 -1.77 3.32 -1.62
C PRO A 150 -3.13 2.73 -1.25
N ALA A 151 -3.65 3.03 -0.07
CA ALA A 151 -4.95 2.56 0.38
C ALA A 151 -6.10 3.11 -0.48
N PHE A 152 -6.03 4.36 -0.88
CA PHE A 152 -7.00 5.02 -1.77
C PHE A 152 -7.05 4.34 -3.14
N ALA A 153 -5.89 4.04 -3.75
CA ALA A 153 -5.85 3.32 -5.02
C ALA A 153 -6.54 1.95 -4.91
N ILE A 154 -6.30 1.20 -3.82
CA ILE A 154 -6.94 -0.09 -3.57
C ILE A 154 -8.46 0.06 -3.37
N CYS A 155 -8.89 1.05 -2.58
CA CYS A 155 -10.31 1.32 -2.34
C CYS A 155 -11.05 1.70 -3.62
N LEU A 156 -10.46 2.60 -4.42
CA LEU A 156 -11.07 3.01 -5.70
C LEU A 156 -11.13 1.87 -6.70
N ALA A 157 -10.05 1.10 -6.85
CA ALA A 157 -10.03 -0.06 -7.73
C ALA A 157 -11.11 -1.08 -7.31
N TRP A 158 -11.33 -1.26 -6.01
CA TRP A 158 -12.39 -2.13 -5.49
C TRP A 158 -13.78 -1.58 -5.82
N ILE A 159 -14.05 -0.29 -5.58
CA ILE A 159 -15.34 0.35 -5.91
C ILE A 159 -15.61 0.24 -7.41
N LEU A 160 -14.65 0.59 -8.25
CA LEU A 160 -14.80 0.57 -9.70
C LEU A 160 -14.98 -0.86 -10.23
N SER A 161 -14.42 -1.88 -9.57
CA SER A 161 -14.62 -3.28 -9.94
C SER A 161 -16.07 -3.77 -9.82
N TRP A 162 -16.91 -3.08 -9.04
CA TRP A 162 -18.33 -3.43 -8.91
C TRP A 162 -19.11 -3.24 -10.20
N ARG A 163 -18.67 -2.35 -11.10
CA ARG A 163 -19.28 -2.17 -12.42
C ARG A 163 -19.31 -3.47 -13.23
N ALA A 164 -18.29 -4.32 -13.10
CA ALA A 164 -18.26 -5.61 -13.78
C ALA A 164 -19.29 -6.60 -13.25
N ARG A 165 -19.79 -6.41 -12.02
CA ARG A 165 -20.81 -7.25 -11.39
C ARG A 165 -22.21 -6.73 -11.63
N ASP A 166 -22.39 -5.41 -11.55
CA ASP A 166 -23.66 -4.74 -11.81
C ASP A 166 -23.40 -3.39 -12.53
N PRO A 167 -23.68 -3.33 -13.85
CA PRO A 167 -23.50 -2.11 -14.64
C PRO A 167 -24.38 -0.93 -14.21
N LYS A 168 -25.46 -1.19 -13.43
CA LYS A 168 -26.39 -0.15 -12.97
C LYS A 168 -25.88 0.61 -11.75
N LEU A 169 -24.86 0.09 -11.05
CA LEU A 169 -24.32 0.76 -9.88
C LEU A 169 -23.60 2.06 -10.27
N PRO A 170 -23.87 3.17 -9.56
CA PRO A 170 -23.26 4.47 -9.82
C PRO A 170 -21.82 4.53 -9.29
N VAL A 171 -20.95 3.59 -9.72
CA VAL A 171 -19.58 3.45 -9.20
C VAL A 171 -18.72 4.66 -9.48
N LEU A 172 -18.98 5.36 -10.61
CA LEU A 172 -18.27 6.60 -10.93
C LEU A 172 -18.64 7.70 -9.93
N ALA A 173 -19.93 7.90 -9.67
CA ALA A 173 -20.38 8.89 -8.71
C ALA A 173 -19.84 8.60 -7.30
N LEU A 174 -19.85 7.33 -6.87
CA LEU A 174 -19.35 6.91 -5.58
C LEU A 174 -17.82 7.14 -5.48
N SER A 175 -17.05 6.73 -6.50
CA SER A 175 -15.60 6.94 -6.51
C SER A 175 -15.22 8.43 -6.57
N THR A 176 -15.99 9.24 -7.33
CA THR A 176 -15.83 10.69 -7.37
C THR A 176 -16.14 11.32 -6.03
N ALA A 177 -17.19 10.89 -5.34
CA ALA A 177 -17.52 11.40 -4.01
C ALA A 177 -16.40 11.11 -2.99
N VAL A 178 -15.82 9.90 -3.01
CA VAL A 178 -14.67 9.56 -2.17
C VAL A 178 -13.46 10.42 -2.51
N MET A 179 -13.16 10.64 -3.80
CA MET A 179 -12.07 11.51 -4.26
C MET A 179 -12.29 12.95 -3.76
N LEU A 180 -13.48 13.51 -3.98
CA LEU A 180 -13.79 14.88 -3.57
C LEU A 180 -13.70 15.07 -2.06
N LEU A 181 -14.17 14.09 -1.27
CA LEU A 181 -14.04 14.11 0.18
C LEU A 181 -12.57 14.21 0.60
N VAL A 182 -11.69 13.38 0.02
CA VAL A 182 -10.25 13.40 0.32
C VAL A 182 -9.64 14.72 -0.08
N ILE A 183 -9.96 15.25 -1.28
CA ILE A 183 -9.46 16.55 -1.75
C ILE A 183 -9.90 17.68 -0.83
N CYS A 184 -11.17 17.73 -0.44
CA CYS A 184 -11.67 18.74 0.50
C CYS A 184 -10.90 18.74 1.82
N LEU A 185 -10.65 17.54 2.38
CA LEU A 185 -9.87 17.42 3.63
C LEU A 185 -8.41 17.85 3.47
N LEU A 186 -7.79 17.55 2.32
CA LEU A 186 -6.43 18.00 2.01
C LEU A 186 -6.34 19.51 1.80
N MET A 187 -7.38 20.13 1.24
CA MET A 187 -7.42 21.58 1.09
C MET A 187 -7.53 22.31 2.44
N LEU A 188 -8.15 21.70 3.46
CA LEU A 188 -8.11 22.19 4.83
C LEU A 188 -6.71 22.16 5.46
N GLN A 189 -5.79 21.36 4.89
CA GLN A 189 -4.41 21.18 5.35
C GLN A 189 -3.37 21.89 4.45
N PRO A 190 -3.75 22.83 3.60
CA PRO A 190 -3.12 23.38 2.38
C PRO A 190 -2.15 22.40 1.69
N ASP A 191 -2.63 21.22 1.29
CA ASP A 191 -1.83 20.17 0.62
C ASP A 191 -2.28 19.95 -0.82
N LEU A 192 -2.04 20.96 -1.67
CA LEU A 192 -2.38 20.93 -3.09
C LEU A 192 -1.66 19.80 -3.85
N GLY A 193 -0.39 19.53 -3.49
CA GLY A 193 0.39 18.49 -4.16
C GLY A 193 -0.24 17.10 -4.01
N SER A 194 -0.62 16.73 -2.79
CA SER A 194 -1.34 15.49 -2.54
C SER A 194 -2.72 15.49 -3.22
N ALA A 195 -3.46 16.60 -3.19
CA ALA A 195 -4.77 16.69 -3.84
C ALA A 195 -4.72 16.39 -5.34
N ILE A 196 -3.74 16.97 -6.06
CA ILE A 196 -3.51 16.71 -7.49
C ILE A 196 -3.18 15.23 -7.71
N LEU A 197 -2.36 14.63 -6.85
CA LEU A 197 -2.01 13.22 -6.96
C LEU A 197 -3.24 12.32 -6.79
N PHE A 198 -4.09 12.56 -5.78
CA PHE A 198 -5.32 11.80 -5.56
C PHE A 198 -6.30 11.93 -6.73
N ALA A 199 -6.45 13.14 -7.29
CA ALA A 199 -7.26 13.38 -8.49
C ALA A 199 -6.70 12.60 -9.70
N GLY A 200 -5.38 12.61 -9.89
CA GLY A 200 -4.71 11.87 -10.96
C GLY A 200 -4.90 10.35 -10.84
N VAL A 201 -4.76 9.80 -9.64
CA VAL A 201 -5.01 8.37 -9.38
C VAL A 201 -6.46 8.00 -9.69
N TRP A 202 -7.43 8.80 -9.24
CA TRP A 202 -8.83 8.60 -9.56
C TRP A 202 -9.07 8.62 -11.07
N PHE A 203 -8.54 9.61 -11.77
CA PHE A 203 -8.71 9.78 -13.22
C PHE A 203 -8.18 8.56 -14.00
N VAL A 204 -6.96 8.13 -13.69
CA VAL A 204 -6.37 6.94 -14.34
C VAL A 204 -7.19 5.69 -14.08
N LEU A 205 -7.62 5.45 -12.84
CA LEU A 205 -8.42 4.28 -12.50
C LEU A 205 -9.82 4.33 -13.15
N ALA A 206 -10.44 5.51 -13.25
CA ALA A 206 -11.72 5.69 -13.95
C ALA A 206 -11.60 5.36 -15.45
N LEU A 207 -10.53 5.83 -16.11
CA LEU A 207 -10.25 5.47 -17.51
C LEU A 207 -10.04 3.97 -17.69
N LEU A 208 -9.24 3.33 -16.81
CA LEU A 208 -8.97 1.89 -16.86
C LEU A 208 -10.24 1.05 -16.61
N ALA A 209 -11.20 1.57 -15.84
CA ALA A 209 -12.49 0.94 -15.64
C ALA A 209 -13.42 1.02 -16.86
N GLY A 210 -12.98 1.60 -17.98
CA GLY A 210 -13.75 1.74 -19.22
C GLY A 210 -14.91 2.74 -19.10
N ILE A 211 -14.77 3.73 -18.23
CA ILE A 211 -15.75 4.81 -18.12
C ILE A 211 -15.39 5.85 -19.18
N SER A 212 -16.25 5.97 -20.21
CA SER A 212 -16.10 7.05 -21.20
C SER A 212 -16.32 8.38 -20.49
N VAL A 213 -15.33 9.24 -20.53
CA VAL A 213 -15.45 10.65 -20.10
C VAL A 213 -16.13 11.36 -21.26
N GLN A 214 -17.47 11.38 -21.26
CA GLN A 214 -18.30 12.22 -22.14
C GLN A 214 -18.61 13.52 -21.43
#